data_f5f6327e107529c7aba03025f718de9d
#
_entry.id   f5f6327e107529c7aba03025f718de9d
#
_cell.length_a   1.000
_cell.length_b   1.000
_cell.length_c   1.000
_cell.angle_alpha   90.00
_cell.angle_beta   90.00
_cell.angle_gamma   90.00
#
_symmetry.space_group_name_H-M   'P 1'
#
loop_
_entity.id
_entity.type
_entity.pdbx_description
1 polymer ?
#
loop_
_entity_poly.entity_id
_entity_poly.type
_entity_poly.pdbx_seq_one_letter_code
_entity_poly.pdbx_strand_id
1 'polypeptide(L)'
;MSLGLYVSSFYFFQSGKNSCYLGLNSPVQYNDTQYSQAIDFFEAFFAVRRTMETLESEKKLYYIETNPNWRGETEKFSYIAACIHSGNYGIESDIYDATSHEQVGSIEKNQAGMVPFFVFVAIPKKETSTEPINKGLILFQSMGMKKRAFLP
;
A
#
# COMPACT_ATOMS: atom_id res chain seq x y z
N MET A 1 -12.48 -4.55 18.41
CA MET A 1 -11.76 -3.87 17.32
C MET A 1 -12.14 -4.57 16.03
N SER A 2 -12.80 -3.89 15.08
CA SER A 2 -13.16 -4.50 13.81
C SER A 2 -12.03 -4.21 12.80
N LEU A 3 -11.47 -5.25 12.22
CA LEU A 3 -10.58 -5.15 11.08
C LEU A 3 -11.44 -5.03 9.83
N GLY A 4 -11.25 -3.97 9.06
CA GLY A 4 -11.85 -3.79 7.76
C GLY A 4 -10.87 -4.17 6.65
N LEU A 5 -11.39 -4.72 5.55
CA LEU A 5 -10.64 -4.95 4.33
C LEU A 5 -11.27 -4.12 3.21
N TYR A 6 -10.49 -3.21 2.64
CA TYR A 6 -10.89 -2.49 1.43
C TYR A 6 -10.33 -3.18 0.22
N VAL A 7 -11.22 -3.47 -0.74
CA VAL A 7 -10.85 -4.04 -2.03
C VAL A 7 -11.13 -3.01 -3.10
N SER A 8 -10.12 -2.74 -3.92
CA SER A 8 -10.23 -1.83 -5.06
C SER A 8 -9.56 -2.45 -6.28
N SER A 9 -9.98 -2.05 -7.45
CA SER A 9 -9.28 -2.37 -8.69
C SER A 9 -8.37 -1.21 -9.08
N PHE A 10 -7.27 -1.52 -9.77
CA PHE A 10 -6.36 -0.54 -10.32
C PHE A 10 -6.04 -0.83 -11.79
N TYR A 11 -5.58 0.21 -12.47
CA TYR A 11 -5.15 0.20 -13.85
C TYR A 11 -3.89 1.03 -14.00
N PHE A 12 -3.03 0.68 -14.93
CA PHE A 12 -1.93 1.55 -15.36
C PHE A 12 -2.30 2.26 -16.66
N PHE A 13 -1.99 3.55 -16.72
CA PHE A 13 -2.16 4.38 -17.90
C PHE A 13 -0.82 4.79 -18.46
N GLN A 14 -0.74 4.92 -19.78
CA GLN A 14 0.39 5.59 -20.41
C GLN A 14 0.18 7.10 -20.31
N SER A 15 1.15 7.81 -19.71
CA SER A 15 1.11 9.28 -19.60
C SER A 15 1.01 9.92 -21.00
N GLY A 16 0.13 10.91 -21.15
CA GLY A 16 -0.05 11.67 -22.40
C GLY A 16 -0.91 11.01 -23.48
N LYS A 17 -1.44 9.80 -23.25
CA LYS A 17 -2.41 9.14 -24.14
C LYS A 17 -3.71 8.90 -23.39
N ASN A 18 -4.75 9.63 -23.72
CA ASN A 18 -6.08 9.40 -23.18
C ASN A 18 -6.54 7.99 -23.51
N SER A 19 -6.94 7.25 -22.49
CA SER A 19 -7.59 5.92 -22.55
C SER A 19 -6.72 4.74 -22.97
N CYS A 20 -5.40 4.82 -22.96
CA CYS A 20 -4.57 3.64 -23.20
C CYS A 20 -4.21 2.95 -21.89
N TYR A 21 -4.94 1.89 -21.56
CA TYR A 21 -4.57 1.00 -20.44
C TYR A 21 -3.36 0.15 -20.83
N LEU A 22 -2.40 0.05 -19.90
CA LEU A 22 -1.25 -0.83 -20.08
C LEU A 22 -1.61 -2.25 -19.61
N GLY A 23 -1.12 -3.23 -20.34
CA GLY A 23 -1.23 -4.63 -19.91
C GLY A 23 -0.36 -4.87 -18.67
N LEU A 24 -0.97 -5.39 -17.60
CA LEU A 24 -0.27 -5.61 -16.33
C LEU A 24 0.72 -6.78 -16.38
N ASN A 25 0.55 -7.71 -17.34
CA ASN A 25 1.46 -8.82 -17.61
C ASN A 25 2.41 -8.53 -18.79
N SER A 26 2.51 -7.26 -19.19
CA SER A 26 3.41 -6.77 -20.23
C SER A 26 4.45 -5.84 -19.60
N PRO A 27 5.55 -5.54 -20.29
CA PRO A 27 6.55 -4.62 -19.78
C PRO A 27 5.97 -3.25 -19.42
N VAL A 28 6.32 -2.76 -18.24
CA VAL A 28 5.90 -1.46 -17.69
C VAL A 28 7.13 -0.57 -17.55
N GLN A 29 7.08 0.64 -18.09
CA GLN A 29 8.12 1.64 -17.89
C GLN A 29 7.66 2.67 -16.85
N TYR A 30 8.50 2.88 -15.85
CA TYR A 30 8.30 3.93 -14.84
C TYR A 30 9.61 4.67 -14.62
N ASN A 31 9.57 5.98 -14.84
CA ASN A 31 10.77 6.80 -15.02
C ASN A 31 11.67 6.16 -16.12
N ASP A 32 12.96 6.03 -15.88
CA ASP A 32 13.91 5.45 -16.85
C ASP A 32 14.11 3.93 -16.66
N THR A 33 13.28 3.29 -15.83
CA THR A 33 13.38 1.86 -15.54
C THR A 33 12.25 1.08 -16.19
N GLN A 34 12.62 0.00 -16.88
CA GLN A 34 11.67 -0.96 -17.45
C GLN A 34 11.53 -2.18 -16.54
N TYR A 35 10.29 -2.52 -16.21
CA TYR A 35 9.91 -3.72 -15.45
C TYR A 35 9.25 -4.73 -16.37
N SER A 36 9.49 -6.02 -16.16
CA SER A 36 8.94 -7.09 -17.01
C SER A 36 7.41 -7.16 -16.94
N GLN A 37 6.85 -6.87 -15.78
CA GLN A 37 5.40 -6.83 -15.53
C GLN A 37 5.12 -5.88 -14.36
N ALA A 38 3.83 -5.56 -14.17
CA ALA A 38 3.40 -4.66 -13.10
C ALA A 38 3.75 -5.16 -11.69
N ILE A 39 3.78 -6.48 -11.45
CA ILE A 39 4.16 -7.02 -10.13
C ILE A 39 5.61 -6.70 -9.77
N ASP A 40 6.52 -6.68 -10.76
CA ASP A 40 7.94 -6.32 -10.55
C ASP A 40 8.08 -4.81 -10.23
N PHE A 41 7.24 -3.99 -10.84
CA PHE A 41 7.13 -2.57 -10.48
C PHE A 41 6.71 -2.40 -9.01
N PHE A 42 5.66 -3.11 -8.54
CA PHE A 42 5.23 -3.01 -7.15
C PHE A 42 6.31 -3.47 -6.17
N GLU A 43 7.05 -4.54 -6.49
CA GLU A 43 8.18 -4.98 -5.66
C GLU A 43 9.24 -3.89 -5.53
N ALA A 44 9.66 -3.29 -6.64
CA ALA A 44 10.63 -2.19 -6.64
C ALA A 44 10.09 -0.95 -5.92
N PHE A 45 8.82 -0.61 -6.13
CA PHE A 45 8.14 0.51 -5.47
C PHE A 45 8.14 0.36 -3.94
N PHE A 46 7.86 -0.82 -3.43
CA PHE A 46 7.90 -1.09 -1.99
C PHE A 46 9.34 -1.11 -1.47
N ALA A 47 10.27 -1.68 -2.24
CA ALA A 47 11.67 -1.80 -1.82
C ALA A 47 12.38 -0.46 -1.64
N VAL A 48 12.08 0.52 -2.48
CA VAL A 48 12.65 1.88 -2.38
C VAL A 48 12.21 2.60 -1.10
N ARG A 49 11.03 2.28 -0.57
CA ARG A 49 10.42 2.94 0.60
C ARG A 49 10.63 2.21 1.92
N ARG A 50 11.67 1.40 2.02
CA ARG A 50 12.04 0.72 3.28
C ARG A 50 12.59 1.66 4.34
N THR A 51 13.10 2.81 3.96
CA THR A 51 13.56 3.86 4.87
C THR A 51 12.42 4.77 5.25
N MET A 52 12.50 5.34 6.47
CA MET A 52 11.51 6.31 6.95
C MET A 52 11.46 7.53 6.03
N GLU A 53 10.28 7.88 5.56
CA GLU A 53 10.00 9.07 4.76
C GLU A 53 9.03 10.00 5.49
N THR A 54 9.10 11.28 5.17
CA THR A 54 8.24 12.32 5.75
C THR A 54 7.33 12.92 4.69
N LEU A 55 6.02 12.94 4.95
CA LEU A 55 5.04 13.70 4.19
C LEU A 55 4.72 14.98 4.95
N GLU A 56 5.48 16.04 4.68
CA GLU A 56 5.41 17.32 5.41
C GLU A 56 4.03 17.97 5.34
N SER A 57 3.37 17.94 4.18
CA SER A 57 2.03 18.50 3.97
C SER A 57 0.96 17.85 4.85
N GLU A 58 1.14 16.60 5.21
CA GLU A 58 0.19 15.82 6.01
C GLU A 58 0.64 15.58 7.44
N LYS A 59 1.83 16.02 7.80
CA LYS A 59 2.46 15.74 9.10
C LYS A 59 2.52 14.24 9.41
N LYS A 60 2.98 13.47 8.41
CA LYS A 60 3.08 12.00 8.51
C LYS A 60 4.50 11.51 8.30
N LEU A 61 4.85 10.49 9.09
CA LEU A 61 5.98 9.61 8.84
C LEU A 61 5.47 8.29 8.29
N TYR A 62 6.21 7.67 7.38
CA TYR A 62 5.90 6.33 6.89
C TYR A 62 7.15 5.60 6.41
N TYR A 63 7.08 4.27 6.43
CA TYR A 63 8.00 3.38 5.74
C TYR A 63 7.27 2.10 5.35
N ILE A 64 7.84 1.34 4.41
CA ILE A 64 7.25 0.10 3.93
C ILE A 64 8.16 -1.07 4.31
N GLU A 65 7.63 -1.99 5.10
CA GLU A 65 8.26 -3.26 5.39
C GLU A 65 7.89 -4.27 4.30
N THR A 66 8.92 -4.96 3.78
CA THR A 66 8.77 -5.99 2.76
C THR A 66 9.43 -7.27 3.22
N ASN A 67 8.90 -8.41 2.78
CA ASN A 67 9.50 -9.72 3.01
C ASN A 67 9.51 -10.49 1.68
N PRO A 68 10.62 -11.13 1.29
CA PRO A 68 10.67 -11.93 0.06
C PRO A 68 9.59 -13.02 -0.01
N ASN A 69 9.16 -13.55 1.13
CA ASN A 69 8.10 -14.57 1.20
C ASN A 69 6.68 -14.00 1.01
N TRP A 70 6.54 -12.67 0.93
CA TRP A 70 5.25 -12.00 0.68
C TRP A 70 4.98 -11.78 -0.80
N ARG A 71 5.87 -12.20 -1.67
CA ARG A 71 5.65 -12.29 -3.11
C ARG A 71 5.49 -13.76 -3.50
N GLY A 72 4.54 -14.04 -4.37
CA GLY A 72 4.32 -15.39 -4.86
C GLY A 72 3.35 -15.44 -6.03
N GLU A 73 3.07 -16.66 -6.42
CA GLU A 73 2.21 -16.96 -7.55
C GLU A 73 1.29 -18.13 -7.21
N THR A 74 0.09 -18.07 -7.75
CA THR A 74 -0.85 -19.20 -7.84
C THR A 74 -1.05 -19.56 -9.32
N GLU A 75 -1.88 -20.52 -9.60
CA GLU A 75 -2.28 -20.82 -10.99
C GLU A 75 -2.93 -19.61 -11.68
N LYS A 76 -3.67 -18.77 -10.91
CA LYS A 76 -4.51 -17.69 -11.44
C LYS A 76 -3.95 -16.29 -11.22
N PHE A 77 -3.06 -16.09 -10.26
CA PHE A 77 -2.59 -14.78 -9.84
C PHE A 77 -1.10 -14.75 -9.54
N SER A 78 -0.46 -13.63 -9.90
CA SER A 78 0.78 -13.18 -9.26
C SER A 78 0.42 -12.19 -8.18
N TYR A 79 1.05 -12.26 -7.01
CA TYR A 79 0.73 -11.38 -5.89
C TYR A 79 1.98 -10.90 -5.16
N ILE A 80 1.83 -9.76 -4.49
CA ILE A 80 2.80 -9.21 -3.55
C ILE A 80 2.07 -8.53 -2.39
N ALA A 81 2.61 -8.67 -1.20
CA ALA A 81 2.16 -7.95 -0.02
C ALA A 81 3.27 -7.09 0.57
N ALA A 82 2.89 -6.07 1.32
CA ALA A 82 3.77 -5.23 2.11
C ALA A 82 3.06 -4.76 3.37
N CYS A 83 3.81 -4.34 4.39
CA CYS A 83 3.29 -3.69 5.57
C CYS A 83 3.71 -2.23 5.57
N ILE A 84 2.75 -1.32 5.50
CA ILE A 84 2.99 0.12 5.55
C ILE A 84 2.87 0.54 7.01
N HIS A 85 3.94 1.05 7.58
CA HIS A 85 3.94 1.68 8.89
C HIS A 85 3.76 3.18 8.70
N SER A 86 2.74 3.76 9.33
CA SER A 86 2.46 5.20 9.22
C SER A 86 2.03 5.77 10.56
N GLY A 87 2.45 7.00 10.85
CA GLY A 87 2.09 7.72 12.06
C GLY A 87 2.06 9.22 11.84
N ASN A 88 1.19 9.90 12.57
CA ASN A 88 1.12 11.35 12.57
C ASN A 88 2.09 11.91 13.61
N TYR A 89 2.75 13.01 13.28
CA TYR A 89 3.58 13.82 14.20
C TYR A 89 3.05 15.25 14.26
N GLY A 90 3.61 16.06 15.15
CA GLY A 90 3.23 17.46 15.31
C GLY A 90 2.21 17.71 16.44
N ILE A 91 1.77 16.66 17.14
CA ILE A 91 0.85 16.73 18.27
C ILE A 91 1.50 16.07 19.48
N GLU A 92 1.55 16.76 20.61
CA GLU A 92 1.90 16.15 21.88
C GLU A 92 0.72 15.35 22.42
N SER A 93 0.99 14.17 22.96
CA SER A 93 -0.04 13.33 23.59
C SER A 93 0.53 12.49 24.72
N ASP A 94 -0.25 12.30 25.75
CA ASP A 94 0.09 11.40 26.84
C ASP A 94 -0.39 9.96 26.52
N ILE A 95 0.39 8.99 26.98
CA ILE A 95 0.09 7.57 26.84
C ILE A 95 -0.36 7.07 28.22
N TYR A 96 -1.57 6.53 28.30
CA TYR A 96 -2.13 5.92 29.48
C TYR A 96 -2.30 4.41 29.31
N ASP A 97 -2.02 3.67 30.37
CA ASP A 97 -2.38 2.25 30.42
C ASP A 97 -3.90 2.12 30.52
N ALA A 98 -4.51 1.31 29.65
CA ALA A 98 -5.95 1.17 29.57
C ALA A 98 -6.57 0.42 30.76
N THR A 99 -5.76 -0.30 31.52
CA THR A 99 -6.20 -1.10 32.66
C THR A 99 -6.01 -0.37 33.98
N SER A 100 -4.80 0.19 34.21
CA SER A 100 -4.47 0.91 35.44
C SER A 100 -4.91 2.37 35.41
N HIS A 101 -5.18 2.94 34.22
CA HIS A 101 -5.47 4.35 33.97
C HIS A 101 -4.32 5.30 34.40
N GLU A 102 -3.11 4.76 34.53
CA GLU A 102 -1.92 5.53 34.84
C GLU A 102 -1.21 6.00 33.57
N GLN A 103 -0.60 7.19 33.65
CA GLN A 103 0.25 7.69 32.59
C GLN A 103 1.55 6.87 32.53
N VAL A 104 1.80 6.23 31.39
CA VAL A 104 2.98 5.36 31.18
C VAL A 104 4.00 5.98 30.22
N GLY A 105 3.69 7.14 29.63
CA GLY A 105 4.59 7.83 28.74
C GLY A 105 3.95 9.04 28.07
N SER A 106 4.70 9.64 27.14
CA SER A 106 4.21 10.71 26.27
C SER A 106 4.85 10.63 24.89
N ILE A 107 4.18 11.20 23.89
CA ILE A 107 4.69 11.39 22.54
C ILE A 107 4.90 12.89 22.35
N GLU A 108 6.12 13.29 22.04
CA GLU A 108 6.46 14.67 21.75
C GLU A 108 6.09 15.08 20.31
N LYS A 109 6.06 16.39 20.02
CA LYS A 109 5.69 16.93 18.69
C LYS A 109 6.52 16.37 17.52
N ASN A 110 7.77 16.00 17.77
CA ASN A 110 8.69 15.42 16.78
C ASN A 110 8.63 13.89 16.70
N GLN A 111 7.77 13.26 17.47
CA GLN A 111 7.58 11.82 17.53
C GLN A 111 6.25 11.42 16.91
N ALA A 112 6.18 10.17 16.42
CA ALA A 112 4.96 9.58 15.87
C ALA A 112 4.75 8.16 16.39
N GLY A 113 3.54 7.87 16.82
CA GLY A 113 3.11 6.50 17.07
C GLY A 113 2.84 5.80 15.74
N MET A 114 3.64 4.80 15.38
CA MET A 114 3.52 4.10 14.10
C MET A 114 2.50 2.98 14.19
N VAL A 115 1.61 2.92 13.20
CA VAL A 115 0.58 1.90 13.06
C VAL A 115 0.81 1.11 11.79
N PRO A 116 0.84 -0.25 11.83
CA PRO A 116 1.01 -1.07 10.65
C PRO A 116 -0.29 -1.24 9.87
N PHE A 117 -0.21 -1.19 8.53
CA PHE A 117 -1.30 -1.48 7.60
C PHE A 117 -0.80 -2.43 6.53
N PHE A 118 -1.48 -3.55 6.33
CA PHE A 118 -1.15 -4.44 5.25
C PHE A 118 -1.78 -3.99 3.94
N VAL A 119 -0.99 -4.07 2.88
CA VAL A 119 -1.41 -3.93 1.50
C VAL A 119 -1.11 -5.22 0.76
N PHE A 120 -2.04 -5.66 -0.08
CA PHE A 120 -1.90 -6.84 -0.92
C PHE A 120 -2.30 -6.47 -2.35
N VAL A 121 -1.44 -6.77 -3.30
CA VAL A 121 -1.66 -6.54 -4.73
C VAL A 121 -1.73 -7.89 -5.42
N ALA A 122 -2.76 -8.11 -6.22
CA ALA A 122 -2.92 -9.31 -7.03
C ALA A 122 -3.18 -8.93 -8.50
N ILE A 123 -2.46 -9.60 -9.39
CA ILE A 123 -2.58 -9.42 -10.84
C ILE A 123 -2.95 -10.76 -11.44
N PRO A 124 -4.11 -10.89 -12.14
CA PRO A 124 -4.49 -12.12 -12.80
C PRO A 124 -3.42 -12.55 -13.82
N LYS A 125 -3.16 -13.83 -13.88
CA LYS A 125 -2.34 -14.43 -14.95
C LYS A 125 -3.18 -14.55 -16.22
N LYS A 126 -2.51 -14.41 -17.35
CA LYS A 126 -3.15 -14.59 -18.65
C LYS A 126 -3.36 -16.09 -18.92
N GLU A 127 -4.57 -16.56 -18.65
CA GLU A 127 -5.01 -17.87 -19.12
C GLU A 127 -5.68 -17.71 -20.49
N THR A 128 -5.12 -18.17 -21.55
CA THR A 128 -5.76 -18.35 -22.88
C THR A 128 -6.44 -17.15 -23.57
N SER A 129 -6.60 -16.01 -22.92
CA SER A 129 -7.19 -14.81 -23.53
C SER A 129 -6.17 -14.12 -24.44
N THR A 130 -6.60 -13.74 -25.64
CA THR A 130 -5.80 -12.90 -26.55
C THR A 130 -5.72 -11.45 -26.11
N GLU A 131 -6.60 -11.03 -25.21
CA GLU A 131 -6.65 -9.66 -24.69
C GLU A 131 -5.66 -9.46 -23.53
N PRO A 132 -5.01 -8.29 -23.46
CA PRO A 132 -4.12 -7.97 -22.35
C PRO A 132 -4.92 -7.82 -21.05
N ILE A 133 -4.39 -8.34 -19.94
CA ILE A 133 -4.93 -8.09 -18.61
C ILE A 133 -4.55 -6.67 -18.22
N ASN A 134 -5.54 -5.80 -18.08
CA ASN A 134 -5.37 -4.38 -17.77
C ASN A 134 -5.89 -3.98 -16.38
N LYS A 135 -6.45 -4.93 -15.62
CA LYS A 135 -7.07 -4.70 -14.31
C LYS A 135 -6.45 -5.59 -13.25
N GLY A 136 -5.89 -4.99 -12.21
CA GLY A 136 -5.43 -5.67 -11.00
C GLY A 136 -6.32 -5.38 -9.81
N LEU A 137 -6.10 -6.11 -8.72
CA LEU A 137 -6.75 -5.90 -7.43
C LEU A 137 -5.73 -5.42 -6.41
N ILE A 138 -6.15 -4.46 -5.59
CA ILE A 138 -5.41 -4.00 -4.44
C ILE A 138 -6.32 -4.09 -3.21
N LEU A 139 -5.79 -4.67 -2.14
CA LEU A 139 -6.48 -4.82 -0.87
C LEU A 139 -5.71 -4.05 0.19
N PHE A 140 -6.42 -3.26 0.98
CA PHE A 140 -5.87 -2.53 2.12
C PHE A 140 -6.53 -2.99 3.41
N GLN A 141 -5.72 -3.27 4.41
CA GLN A 141 -6.21 -3.43 5.77
C GLN A 141 -6.57 -2.05 6.34
N SER A 142 -7.75 -1.94 6.96
CA SER A 142 -8.12 -0.76 7.73
C SER A 142 -8.36 -1.12 9.18
N MET A 143 -7.85 -0.32 10.08
CA MET A 143 -8.18 -0.39 11.49
C MET A 143 -9.34 0.54 11.80
N GLY A 144 -10.54 -0.03 11.97
CA GLY A 144 -11.62 0.57 12.76
C GLY A 144 -12.21 1.92 12.32
N MET A 145 -12.01 2.40 11.09
CA MET A 145 -12.76 3.53 10.63
C MET A 145 -14.19 3.12 10.27
N LYS A 146 -15.16 3.60 11.05
CA LYS A 146 -16.55 3.62 10.62
C LYS A 146 -16.58 4.23 9.22
N LYS A 147 -17.25 3.55 8.27
CA LYS A 147 -17.56 4.08 6.95
C LYS A 147 -18.03 5.53 7.08
N ARG A 148 -17.20 6.51 6.76
CA ARG A 148 -17.71 7.74 6.17
C ARG A 148 -17.95 7.36 4.73
N ALA A 149 -19.21 7.19 4.38
CA ALA A 149 -19.64 7.13 3.01
C ALA A 149 -19.10 8.37 2.31
N PHE A 150 -18.14 8.17 1.41
CA PHE A 150 -17.93 9.14 0.35
C PHE A 150 -19.13 8.96 -0.56
N LEU A 151 -20.16 9.75 -0.33
CA LEU A 151 -21.19 10.02 -1.32
C LEU A 151 -20.56 10.89 -2.41
N PRO A 152 -20.92 10.64 -3.68
CA PRO A 152 -20.39 11.32 -4.84
C PRO A 152 -20.66 12.81 -4.85
#